data_0db1d0d050d51f2cea55bd003727c4c2
#
_entry.id   0db1d0d050d51f2cea55bd003727c4c2
#
_cell.length_a   1.000
_cell.length_b   1.000
_cell.length_c   1.000
_cell.angle_alpha   90.00
_cell.angle_beta   90.00
_cell.angle_gamma   90.00
#
_symmetry.space_group_name_H-M   'P 1'
#
loop_
_entity.id
_entity.type
_entity.pdbx_description
1 polymer ?
#
loop_
_entity_poly.entity_id
_entity_poly.type
_entity_poly.pdbx_seq_one_letter_code
_entity_poly.pdbx_strand_id
1 'polypeptide(L)' 'MTEEYVVGIVIDVCTRSFLLLSNEGDEKMVECETVDQFMNVLEMVTANLTDEQIEYADLALCEKV' A
#
# COMPACT_ATOMS: atom_id res chain seq x y z
N MET A 1 -1.77 2.89 -27.04
CA MET A 1 -2.49 3.11 -25.81
C MET A 1 -1.69 2.62 -24.61
N THR A 2 -1.64 3.41 -23.57
CA THR A 2 -0.85 3.10 -22.40
C THR A 2 -1.70 2.40 -21.36
N GLU A 3 -1.18 1.33 -20.81
CA GLU A 3 -1.86 0.63 -19.74
C GLU A 3 -1.35 1.15 -18.39
N GLU A 4 -2.28 1.45 -17.52
CA GLU A 4 -1.92 1.87 -16.18
C GLU A 4 -1.73 0.65 -15.29
N TYR A 5 -0.62 0.62 -14.57
CA TYR A 5 -0.37 -0.47 -13.65
C TYR A 5 0.34 0.08 -12.42
N VAL A 6 0.29 -0.70 -11.35
CA VAL A 6 0.88 -0.30 -10.08
C VAL A 6 2.38 -0.52 -10.14
N VAL A 7 3.15 0.54 -9.87
CA VAL A 7 4.60 0.45 -9.84
C VAL A 7 5.14 0.49 -8.42
N GLY A 8 4.30 0.84 -7.47
CA GLY A 8 4.73 0.88 -6.08
C GLY A 8 3.55 0.99 -5.16
N ILE A 9 3.79 0.75 -3.90
CA ILE A 9 2.74 0.82 -2.90
C ILE A 9 3.35 1.27 -1.58
N VAL A 10 2.62 2.13 -0.86
CA VAL A 10 3.00 2.54 0.48
C VAL A 10 2.00 1.95 1.45
N ILE A 11 2.50 1.25 2.44
CA ILE A 11 1.66 0.55 3.41
C ILE A 11 1.64 1.34 4.70
N ASP A 12 0.44 1.72 5.15
CA ASP A 12 0.26 2.45 6.40
C ASP A 12 -0.43 1.53 7.39
N VAL A 13 0.35 0.98 8.30
CA VAL A 13 -0.16 0.03 9.27
C VAL A 13 -1.07 0.72 10.28
N CYS A 14 -0.79 1.97 10.59
CA CYS A 14 -1.57 2.69 11.59
C CYS A 14 -3.02 2.85 11.19
N THR A 15 -3.24 3.21 9.93
CA THR A 15 -4.59 3.46 9.45
C THR A 15 -5.14 2.30 8.66
N ARG A 16 -4.37 1.22 8.53
CA ARG A 16 -4.76 0.04 7.77
C ARG A 16 -5.13 0.42 6.35
N SER A 17 -4.26 1.19 5.72
CA SER A 17 -4.53 1.64 4.36
C SER A 17 -3.31 1.44 3.48
N PHE A 18 -3.56 1.48 2.18
CA PHE A 18 -2.52 1.32 1.17
C PHE A 18 -2.61 2.46 0.18
N LEU A 19 -1.46 3.01 -0.19
CA LEU A 19 -1.41 4.02 -1.23
C LEU A 19 -0.77 3.38 -2.45
N LEU A 20 -1.54 3.25 -3.51
CA LEU A 20 -1.09 2.64 -4.75
C LEU A 20 -0.56 3.70 -5.68
N LEU A 21 0.62 3.46 -6.22
CA LEU A 21 1.26 4.40 -7.14
C LEU A 21 1.31 3.75 -8.52
N SER A 22 0.84 4.47 -9.51
CA SER A 22 0.78 3.94 -10.86
C SER A 22 1.93 4.46 -11.70
N ASN A 23 2.16 3.81 -12.82
CA ASN A 23 3.20 4.21 -13.76
C ASN A 23 2.90 5.54 -14.42
N GLU A 24 1.66 6.01 -14.31
CA GLU A 24 1.27 7.28 -14.92
C GLU A 24 1.27 8.42 -13.91
N GLY A 25 1.72 8.15 -12.68
CA GLY A 25 1.81 9.18 -11.68
C GLY A 25 0.56 9.36 -10.85
N ASP A 26 -0.43 8.52 -11.03
CA ASP A 26 -1.64 8.59 -10.24
C ASP A 26 -1.46 7.88 -8.90
N GLU A 27 -2.21 8.35 -7.92
CA GLU A 27 -2.20 7.75 -6.59
C GLU A 27 -3.61 7.36 -6.22
N LYS A 28 -3.75 6.21 -5.58
CA LYS A 28 -5.04 5.74 -5.15
C LYS A 28 -4.91 5.15 -3.75
N MET A 29 -5.76 5.60 -2.85
CA MET A 29 -5.72 5.09 -1.48
C MET A 29 -6.81 4.05 -1.27
N VAL A 30 -6.42 2.94 -0.65
CA VAL A 30 -7.34 1.87 -0.33
C VAL A 30 -7.35 1.73 1.19
N GLU A 31 -8.52 1.90 1.80
CA GLU A 31 -8.66 1.78 3.25
C GLU A 31 -9.34 0.47 3.59
N CYS A 32 -8.80 -0.22 4.58
CA CYS A 32 -9.35 -1.49 5.03
C CYS A 32 -10.08 -1.29 6.35
N GLU A 33 -11.25 -1.87 6.46
CA GLU A 33 -12.07 -1.69 7.66
C GLU A 33 -11.67 -2.62 8.78
N THR A 34 -11.11 -3.76 8.44
CA THR A 34 -10.73 -4.74 9.44
C THR A 34 -9.29 -5.16 9.25
N VAL A 35 -8.71 -5.73 10.31
CA VAL A 35 -7.34 -6.23 10.23
C VAL A 35 -7.27 -7.40 9.26
N ASP A 36 -8.30 -8.25 9.25
CA ASP A 36 -8.31 -9.38 8.32
C ASP A 36 -8.24 -8.90 6.88
N GLN A 37 -9.00 -7.86 6.57
CA GLN A 37 -9.02 -7.30 5.23
C GLN A 37 -7.65 -6.72 4.89
N PHE A 38 -7.05 -6.03 5.86
CA PHE A 38 -5.74 -5.44 5.66
C PHE A 38 -4.69 -6.53 5.38
N MET A 39 -4.74 -7.60 6.15
CA MET A 39 -3.76 -8.69 5.98
C MET A 39 -3.94 -9.39 4.65
N ASN A 40 -5.18 -9.54 4.20
CA ASN A 40 -5.43 -10.18 2.91
C ASN A 40 -4.85 -9.36 1.77
N VAL A 41 -5.04 -8.04 1.81
CA VAL A 41 -4.49 -7.18 0.78
C VAL A 41 -2.97 -7.17 0.85
N LEU A 42 -2.44 -7.12 2.07
CA LEU A 42 -0.99 -7.11 2.25
C LEU A 42 -0.36 -8.38 1.68
N GLU A 43 -1.00 -9.52 1.91
CA GLU A 43 -0.49 -10.77 1.39
C GLU A 43 -0.49 -10.78 -0.13
N MET A 44 -1.57 -10.27 -0.71
CA MET A 44 -1.67 -10.21 -2.17
C MET A 44 -0.60 -9.29 -2.75
N VAL A 45 -0.39 -8.15 -2.10
CA VAL A 45 0.58 -7.18 -2.57
C VAL A 45 1.99 -7.74 -2.49
N THR A 46 2.34 -8.38 -1.38
CA THR A 46 3.69 -8.91 -1.23
C THR A 46 3.95 -10.08 -2.15
N ALA A 47 2.89 -10.74 -2.61
CA ALA A 47 3.04 -11.85 -3.55
C ALA A 47 3.26 -11.34 -4.97
N ASN A 48 2.77 -10.13 -5.28
CA ASN A 48 2.80 -9.63 -6.65
C ASN A 48 3.84 -8.54 -6.89
N LEU A 49 4.30 -7.89 -5.84
CA LEU A 49 5.27 -6.81 -5.97
C LEU A 49 6.56 -7.20 -5.26
N THR A 50 7.67 -6.65 -5.76
CA THR A 50 8.96 -6.90 -5.12
C THR A 50 9.15 -5.96 -3.93
N ASP A 51 10.13 -6.29 -3.09
CA ASP A 51 10.42 -5.47 -1.93
C ASP A 51 10.76 -4.04 -2.33
N GLU A 52 11.36 -3.87 -3.49
CA GLU A 52 11.74 -2.54 -3.95
C GLU A 52 10.52 -1.67 -4.28
N GLN A 53 9.40 -2.31 -4.57
CA GLN A 53 8.18 -1.60 -4.90
C GLN A 53 7.31 -1.35 -3.69
N ILE A 54 7.66 -1.93 -2.55
CA ILE A 54 6.86 -1.83 -1.34
C ILE A 54 7.57 -0.93 -0.34
N GLU A 55 6.85 0.07 0.15
CA GLU A 55 7.35 0.96 1.18
C GLU A 55 6.38 0.99 2.33
N TYR A 56 6.91 1.20 3.53
CA TYR A 56 6.09 1.31 4.71
C TYR A 56 6.08 2.76 5.18
N ALA A 57 4.91 3.24 5.59
CA ALA A 57 4.81 4.56 6.15
C ALA A 57 5.65 4.64 7.42
N ASP A 58 6.01 5.89 7.79
CA ASP A 58 6.86 6.11 8.95
C ASP A 58 6.11 5.69 10.21
N LEU A 59 6.55 4.59 10.79
CA LEU A 59 5.88 4.06 11.97
C LEU A 59 6.10 4.92 13.21
N ALA A 60 7.09 5.78 13.18
CA ALA A 60 7.31 6.66 14.33
C ALA A 60 6.13 7.60 14.53
N LEU A 61 5.43 7.94 13.46
CA LEU A 61 4.24 8.77 13.58
C LEU A 61 3.12 8.05 14.29
N CYS A 62 3.08 6.73 14.12
CA CYS A 62 2.03 5.94 14.76
C CYS A 62 2.21 5.91 16.25
N GLU A 63 3.44 5.89 16.71
CA GLU A 63 3.70 5.74 18.12
C GLU A 63 3.38 6.97 18.92
N LYS A 64 3.14 8.06 18.25
CA LYS A 64 2.83 9.29 18.94
C LYS A 64 1.42 9.35 19.45
N VAL A 65 0.65 8.43 19.05
CA VAL A 65 -0.76 8.40 19.44
C VAL A 65 -0.95 8.28 20.92
#